data_bead8c68e24d43b09d7532f58b7110e0
#
_entry.id   bead8c68e24d43b09d7532f58b7110e0
#
_cell.length_a   1.000
_cell.length_b   1.000
_cell.length_c   1.000
_cell.angle_alpha   90.00
_cell.angle_beta   90.00
_cell.angle_gamma   90.00
#
_symmetry.space_group_name_H-M   'P 1'
#
loop_
_entity.id
_entity.type
_entity.pdbx_description
1 polymer ?
#
loop_
_entity_poly.entity_id
_entity_poly.type
_entity_poly.pdbx_seq_one_letter_code
_entity_poly.pdbx_strand_id
1 'polypeptide(L)'
;MIKRYTRPEMGRIWSDENKFRMWLAVEIAATETLAEAGLVPREAARAIRELGDFDVERIQSIEAEVKHDVIAFTTAVAEKVGPQSRWLHFGLTSNDVVDTAQALLLRDASRLILDDLRQLQQVLRRRAFEFQDTPMIGRTHGIHAEPITFGLKLANWFSEISRNLERFERAAEEMRVGKLSGAVGNGAHLDPELEEKICERLGLQTASVSSQVIQRDRHAYYVATLALIASSLDKIATEIRHLQRTEVREAEEYFSEQQKGSSAMPHKRNPVTSEQISGLARVVRSNAQAAFENVALWHERDISHSSVERVILPDSTILVDYLLAKTTALIDTLVVYPERMLRNLESTGGLVFSGQLLLDLAEAGMLREDAYRVVQSNAMRAWNEDLPFRELVMKDKEITSHMQRGQIERAFDLKRQLRNVDKIFARVFKDSEPQARHVEARPGRAHKTPAKASR
;
A
#
# COMPACT_ATOMS: atom_id res chain seq x y z
N MET A 1 3.54 13.78 -11.91
CA MET A 1 4.78 12.95 -11.65
C MET A 1 5.58 12.76 -12.93
N ILE A 2 6.92 12.54 -12.83
CA ILE A 2 7.75 12.29 -14.02
C ILE A 2 7.54 10.89 -14.58
N LYS A 3 7.69 10.74 -15.91
CA LYS A 3 7.47 9.48 -16.64
C LYS A 3 8.26 8.29 -16.06
N ARG A 4 9.46 8.52 -15.51
CA ARG A 4 10.33 7.49 -14.93
C ARG A 4 9.68 6.71 -13.77
N TYR A 5 8.79 7.34 -13.00
CA TYR A 5 8.14 6.78 -11.81
C TYR A 5 6.64 6.57 -12.00
N THR A 6 6.17 6.62 -13.26
CA THR A 6 4.77 6.44 -13.62
C THR A 6 4.57 5.13 -14.38
N ARG A 7 3.82 4.19 -13.80
CA ARG A 7 3.40 2.98 -14.50
C ARG A 7 2.30 3.33 -15.51
N PRO A 8 2.24 2.66 -16.67
CA PRO A 8 1.33 3.05 -17.76
C PRO A 8 -0.14 3.08 -17.34
N GLU A 9 -0.60 2.12 -16.55
CA GLU A 9 -1.99 1.99 -16.11
C GLU A 9 -2.40 3.19 -15.24
N MET A 10 -1.61 3.49 -14.23
CA MET A 10 -1.85 4.63 -13.34
C MET A 10 -1.69 5.96 -14.08
N GLY A 11 -0.72 6.05 -14.99
CA GLY A 11 -0.51 7.24 -15.82
C GLY A 11 -1.70 7.54 -16.73
N ARG A 12 -2.41 6.54 -17.25
CA ARG A 12 -3.64 6.72 -18.03
C ARG A 12 -4.77 7.31 -17.20
N ILE A 13 -4.93 6.89 -15.94
CA ILE A 13 -5.97 7.42 -15.04
C ILE A 13 -5.83 8.94 -14.89
N TRP A 14 -4.60 9.44 -14.76
CA TRP A 14 -4.32 10.86 -14.53
C TRP A 14 -3.99 11.65 -15.79
N SER A 15 -4.25 11.11 -16.97
CA SER A 15 -4.12 11.87 -18.23
C SER A 15 -5.24 12.92 -18.36
N ASP A 16 -4.96 14.02 -19.05
CA ASP A 16 -5.98 15.04 -19.35
C ASP A 16 -7.15 14.45 -20.14
N GLU A 17 -6.87 13.57 -21.08
CA GLU A 17 -7.91 12.83 -21.82
C GLU A 17 -8.86 12.11 -20.86
N ASN A 18 -8.34 11.34 -19.90
CA ASN A 18 -9.20 10.60 -18.97
C ASN A 18 -9.89 11.52 -17.96
N LYS A 19 -9.24 12.59 -17.52
CA LYS A 19 -9.86 13.62 -16.67
C LYS A 19 -11.13 14.19 -17.32
N PHE A 20 -11.02 14.67 -18.55
CA PHE A 20 -12.18 15.24 -19.25
C PHE A 20 -13.22 14.18 -19.63
N ARG A 21 -12.82 12.92 -19.84
CA ARG A 21 -13.76 11.83 -20.03
C ARG A 21 -14.58 11.55 -18.77
N MET A 22 -14.00 11.66 -17.58
CA MET A 22 -14.75 11.54 -16.33
C MET A 22 -15.67 12.76 -16.13
N TRP A 23 -15.26 13.97 -16.51
CA TRP A 23 -16.14 15.14 -16.49
C TRP A 23 -17.35 14.93 -17.41
N LEU A 24 -17.13 14.46 -18.63
CA LEU A 24 -18.19 14.16 -19.57
C LEU A 24 -19.12 13.05 -19.04
N ALA A 25 -18.60 12.05 -18.37
CA ALA A 25 -19.41 10.99 -17.75
C ALA A 25 -20.37 11.56 -16.69
N VAL A 26 -19.92 12.52 -15.87
CA VAL A 26 -20.76 13.21 -14.89
C VAL A 26 -21.86 14.02 -15.59
N GLU A 27 -21.51 14.80 -16.61
CA GLU A 27 -22.48 15.60 -17.39
C GLU A 27 -23.55 14.72 -18.07
N ILE A 28 -23.13 13.62 -18.67
CA ILE A 28 -24.06 12.66 -19.30
C ILE A 28 -24.99 12.05 -18.25
N ALA A 29 -24.44 11.57 -17.12
CA ALA A 29 -25.23 10.96 -16.06
C ALA A 29 -26.27 11.95 -15.49
N ALA A 30 -25.86 13.20 -15.27
CA ALA A 30 -26.75 14.26 -14.81
C ALA A 30 -27.85 14.55 -15.82
N THR A 31 -27.50 14.77 -17.09
CA THR A 31 -28.47 15.12 -18.13
C THR A 31 -29.48 13.98 -18.37
N GLU A 32 -29.06 12.73 -18.36
CA GLU A 32 -29.95 11.57 -18.50
C GLU A 32 -30.93 11.44 -17.33
N THR A 33 -30.44 11.60 -16.09
CA THR A 33 -31.28 11.53 -14.90
C THR A 33 -32.32 12.66 -14.90
N LEU A 34 -31.91 13.89 -15.28
CA LEU A 34 -32.81 15.02 -15.44
C LEU A 34 -33.85 14.80 -16.56
N ALA A 35 -33.48 14.11 -17.64
CA ALA A 35 -34.41 13.77 -18.72
C ALA A 35 -35.42 12.68 -18.30
N GLU A 36 -35.01 11.72 -17.49
CA GLU A 36 -35.89 10.72 -16.88
C GLU A 36 -36.93 11.37 -15.92
N ALA A 37 -36.51 12.42 -15.22
CA ALA A 37 -37.37 13.23 -14.36
C ALA A 37 -38.25 14.26 -15.14
N GLY A 38 -38.08 14.37 -16.46
CA GLY A 38 -38.86 15.30 -17.29
C GLY A 38 -38.38 16.77 -17.21
N LEU A 39 -37.23 17.05 -16.58
CA LEU A 39 -36.67 18.39 -16.45
C LEU A 39 -35.86 18.82 -17.65
N VAL A 40 -35.34 17.85 -18.41
CA VAL A 40 -34.58 18.04 -19.66
C VAL A 40 -35.28 17.22 -20.77
N PRO A 41 -35.36 17.72 -22.02
CA PRO A 41 -35.86 16.92 -23.14
C PRO A 41 -35.04 15.65 -23.37
N ARG A 42 -35.72 14.52 -23.59
CA ARG A 42 -35.04 13.23 -23.87
C ARG A 42 -34.13 13.26 -25.09
N GLU A 43 -34.51 14.04 -26.10
CA GLU A 43 -33.69 14.25 -27.30
C GLU A 43 -32.37 14.99 -26.97
N ALA A 44 -32.38 15.92 -25.99
CA ALA A 44 -31.17 16.60 -25.56
C ALA A 44 -30.22 15.64 -24.83
N ALA A 45 -30.74 14.83 -23.90
CA ALA A 45 -29.94 13.82 -23.21
C ALA A 45 -29.33 12.81 -24.20
N ARG A 46 -30.11 12.37 -25.19
CA ARG A 46 -29.60 11.48 -26.24
C ARG A 46 -28.53 12.16 -27.08
N ALA A 47 -28.73 13.41 -27.51
CA ALA A 47 -27.73 14.15 -28.29
C ALA A 47 -26.42 14.34 -27.50
N ILE A 48 -26.49 14.70 -26.21
CA ILE A 48 -25.31 14.85 -25.36
C ILE A 48 -24.60 13.52 -25.17
N ARG A 49 -25.30 12.40 -25.03
CA ARG A 49 -24.67 11.08 -24.94
C ARG A 49 -24.01 10.65 -26.25
N GLU A 50 -24.67 10.81 -27.40
CA GLU A 50 -24.23 10.29 -28.67
C GLU A 50 -23.17 11.18 -29.35
N LEU A 51 -23.26 12.50 -29.19
CA LEU A 51 -22.40 13.49 -29.84
C LEU A 51 -21.40 14.14 -28.88
N GLY A 52 -21.60 13.97 -27.56
CA GLY A 52 -20.71 14.52 -26.54
C GLY A 52 -19.31 13.93 -26.68
N ASP A 53 -18.40 14.77 -27.12
CA ASP A 53 -16.98 14.46 -27.28
C ASP A 53 -16.18 15.76 -27.11
N PHE A 54 -14.87 15.64 -26.98
CA PHE A 54 -13.99 16.80 -26.77
C PHE A 54 -12.64 16.57 -27.45
N ASP A 55 -11.92 17.67 -27.61
CA ASP A 55 -10.52 17.70 -27.97
C ASP A 55 -9.75 18.46 -26.89
N VAL A 56 -8.70 17.84 -26.35
CA VAL A 56 -7.93 18.39 -25.21
C VAL A 56 -7.25 19.71 -25.60
N GLU A 57 -6.69 19.80 -26.81
CA GLU A 57 -6.01 20.99 -27.26
C GLU A 57 -7.05 22.15 -27.47
N ARG A 58 -8.26 21.81 -27.95
CA ARG A 58 -9.35 22.76 -28.05
C ARG A 58 -9.79 23.31 -26.71
N ILE A 59 -9.95 22.42 -25.68
CA ILE A 59 -10.26 22.85 -24.30
C ILE A 59 -9.17 23.80 -23.79
N GLN A 60 -7.90 23.45 -23.94
CA GLN A 60 -6.78 24.27 -23.47
C GLN A 60 -6.74 25.64 -24.20
N SER A 61 -7.05 25.67 -25.49
CA SER A 61 -7.15 26.91 -26.24
C SER A 61 -8.25 27.83 -25.72
N ILE A 62 -9.44 27.28 -25.45
CA ILE A 62 -10.57 28.05 -24.90
C ILE A 62 -10.24 28.51 -23.46
N GLU A 63 -9.64 27.64 -22.64
CA GLU A 63 -9.25 27.98 -21.25
C GLU A 63 -8.24 29.14 -21.23
N ALA A 64 -7.31 29.17 -22.17
CA ALA A 64 -6.35 30.28 -22.29
C ALA A 64 -7.02 31.64 -22.45
N GLU A 65 -8.23 31.70 -23.06
CA GLU A 65 -9.02 32.91 -23.23
C GLU A 65 -9.93 33.18 -22.04
N VAL A 66 -10.77 32.18 -21.66
CA VAL A 66 -11.85 32.37 -20.67
C VAL A 66 -11.36 32.24 -19.21
N LYS A 67 -10.14 31.72 -19.00
CA LYS A 67 -9.50 31.52 -17.68
C LYS A 67 -10.35 30.67 -16.70
N HIS A 68 -11.13 29.72 -17.23
CA HIS A 68 -11.97 28.84 -16.46
C HIS A 68 -12.07 27.45 -17.13
N ASP A 69 -11.56 26.42 -16.47
CA ASP A 69 -11.43 25.07 -17.01
C ASP A 69 -12.76 24.39 -17.33
N VAL A 70 -13.75 24.45 -16.41
CA VAL A 70 -15.07 23.81 -16.62
C VAL A 70 -15.86 24.52 -17.74
N ILE A 71 -15.79 25.86 -17.81
CA ILE A 71 -16.40 26.62 -18.92
C ILE A 71 -15.75 26.23 -20.24
N ALA A 72 -14.42 26.13 -20.29
CA ALA A 72 -13.70 25.71 -21.48
C ALA A 72 -14.11 24.31 -21.95
N PHE A 73 -14.20 23.37 -21.01
CA PHE A 73 -14.65 22.00 -21.26
C PHE A 73 -16.09 21.96 -21.80
N THR A 74 -17.05 22.59 -21.10
CA THR A 74 -18.46 22.60 -21.54
C THR A 74 -18.64 23.28 -22.89
N THR A 75 -17.86 24.34 -23.18
CA THR A 75 -17.85 25.01 -24.48
C THR A 75 -17.34 24.08 -25.60
N ALA A 76 -16.22 23.37 -25.38
CA ALA A 76 -15.69 22.44 -26.36
C ALA A 76 -16.66 21.28 -26.65
N VAL A 77 -17.32 20.74 -25.62
CA VAL A 77 -18.36 19.71 -25.77
C VAL A 77 -19.59 20.26 -26.50
N ALA A 78 -19.98 21.52 -26.22
CA ALA A 78 -21.11 22.18 -26.87
C ALA A 78 -20.89 22.37 -28.36
N GLU A 79 -19.65 22.65 -28.81
CA GLU A 79 -19.28 22.73 -30.23
C GLU A 79 -19.57 21.43 -31.00
N LYS A 80 -19.49 20.25 -30.31
CA LYS A 80 -19.79 18.92 -30.88
C LYS A 80 -21.28 18.60 -30.86
N VAL A 81 -21.95 18.92 -29.76
CA VAL A 81 -23.36 18.58 -29.53
C VAL A 81 -24.32 19.49 -30.33
N GLY A 82 -23.94 20.75 -30.57
CA GLY A 82 -24.77 21.72 -31.28
C GLY A 82 -25.95 22.25 -30.43
N PRO A 83 -27.14 22.52 -31.02
CA PRO A 83 -28.23 23.25 -30.33
C PRO A 83 -28.75 22.62 -29.04
N GLN A 84 -28.62 21.32 -28.87
CA GLN A 84 -29.04 20.62 -27.64
C GLN A 84 -28.06 20.84 -26.48
N SER A 85 -26.89 21.39 -26.72
CA SER A 85 -25.89 21.71 -25.69
C SER A 85 -26.36 22.72 -24.63
N ARG A 86 -27.42 23.48 -24.88
CA ARG A 86 -28.07 24.35 -23.87
C ARG A 86 -28.51 23.61 -22.60
N TRP A 87 -28.57 22.27 -22.62
CA TRP A 87 -28.91 21.43 -21.53
C TRP A 87 -27.68 20.77 -20.87
N LEU A 88 -26.48 20.98 -21.40
CA LEU A 88 -25.23 20.62 -20.77
C LEU A 88 -24.99 21.50 -19.55
N HIS A 89 -24.51 20.96 -18.46
CA HIS A 89 -24.26 21.67 -17.19
C HIS A 89 -25.52 22.32 -16.57
N PHE A 90 -26.70 21.84 -16.94
CA PHE A 90 -27.97 22.44 -16.51
C PHE A 90 -28.22 22.22 -15.01
N GLY A 91 -28.26 23.32 -14.25
CA GLY A 91 -28.45 23.32 -12.80
C GLY A 91 -27.22 22.94 -11.97
N LEU A 92 -26.08 22.67 -12.61
CA LEU A 92 -24.84 22.28 -11.95
C LEU A 92 -23.92 23.48 -11.66
N THR A 93 -23.02 23.30 -10.72
CA THR A 93 -21.83 24.15 -10.53
C THR A 93 -20.57 23.39 -10.88
N SER A 94 -19.46 24.09 -11.14
CA SER A 94 -18.20 23.49 -11.56
C SER A 94 -17.76 22.33 -10.66
N ASN A 95 -17.89 22.44 -9.33
CA ASN A 95 -17.46 21.39 -8.44
C ASN A 95 -18.43 20.20 -8.31
N ASP A 96 -19.66 20.33 -8.83
CA ASP A 96 -20.51 19.15 -9.00
C ASP A 96 -19.88 18.18 -10.01
N VAL A 97 -19.22 18.71 -11.04
CA VAL A 97 -18.49 17.93 -12.05
C VAL A 97 -17.09 17.56 -11.57
N VAL A 98 -16.31 18.53 -11.08
CA VAL A 98 -14.89 18.34 -10.74
C VAL A 98 -14.73 17.34 -9.59
N ASP A 99 -15.44 17.53 -8.47
CA ASP A 99 -15.30 16.66 -7.30
C ASP A 99 -15.84 15.25 -7.56
N THR A 100 -17.00 15.16 -8.24
CA THR A 100 -17.60 13.87 -8.57
C THR A 100 -16.75 13.09 -9.56
N ALA A 101 -16.18 13.74 -10.57
CA ALA A 101 -15.24 13.11 -11.50
C ALA A 101 -13.90 12.75 -10.82
N GLN A 102 -13.42 13.56 -9.86
CA GLN A 102 -12.24 13.22 -9.06
C GLN A 102 -12.48 11.94 -8.25
N ALA A 103 -13.68 11.74 -7.71
CA ALA A 103 -14.04 10.49 -7.03
C ALA A 103 -13.97 9.28 -7.97
N LEU A 104 -14.36 9.42 -9.25
CA LEU A 104 -14.22 8.38 -10.26
C LEU A 104 -12.75 8.06 -10.55
N LEU A 105 -11.90 9.08 -10.71
CA LEU A 105 -10.45 8.91 -10.91
C LEU A 105 -9.81 8.19 -9.70
N LEU A 106 -10.13 8.62 -8.49
CA LEU A 106 -9.60 8.03 -7.26
C LEU A 106 -10.12 6.61 -7.04
N ARG A 107 -11.36 6.30 -7.41
CA ARG A 107 -11.89 4.93 -7.42
C ARG A 107 -11.04 4.01 -8.31
N ASP A 108 -10.73 4.45 -9.53
CA ASP A 108 -9.96 3.66 -10.48
C ASP A 108 -8.49 3.53 -10.07
N ALA A 109 -7.88 4.59 -9.52
CA ALA A 109 -6.54 4.55 -8.93
C ALA A 109 -6.47 3.63 -7.70
N SER A 110 -7.48 3.68 -6.83
CA SER A 110 -7.56 2.83 -5.64
C SER A 110 -7.61 1.35 -5.98
N ARG A 111 -8.32 0.98 -7.06
CA ARG A 111 -8.38 -0.42 -7.51
C ARG A 111 -6.99 -0.97 -7.84
N LEU A 112 -6.17 -0.20 -8.58
CA LEU A 112 -4.79 -0.61 -8.89
C LEU A 112 -3.93 -0.76 -7.62
N ILE A 113 -4.02 0.19 -6.70
CA ILE A 113 -3.26 0.15 -5.43
C ILE A 113 -3.69 -1.04 -4.56
N LEU A 114 -4.99 -1.35 -4.49
CA LEU A 114 -5.50 -2.52 -3.77
C LEU A 114 -4.98 -3.82 -4.37
N ASP A 115 -4.95 -3.92 -5.68
CA ASP A 115 -4.42 -5.10 -6.37
C ASP A 115 -2.91 -5.26 -6.14
N ASP A 116 -2.15 -4.17 -6.18
CA ASP A 116 -0.72 -4.17 -5.86
C ASP A 116 -0.45 -4.55 -4.39
N LEU A 117 -1.24 -4.06 -3.43
CA LEU A 117 -1.15 -4.47 -2.02
C LEU A 117 -1.40 -5.96 -1.83
N ARG A 118 -2.40 -6.51 -2.51
CA ARG A 118 -2.69 -7.97 -2.49
C ARG A 118 -1.55 -8.79 -3.09
N GLN A 119 -0.95 -8.32 -4.17
CA GLN A 119 0.23 -8.96 -4.78
C GLN A 119 1.42 -8.97 -3.82
N LEU A 120 1.74 -7.85 -3.20
CA LEU A 120 2.81 -7.77 -2.20
C LEU A 120 2.53 -8.70 -1.00
N GLN A 121 1.30 -8.73 -0.52
CA GLN A 121 0.88 -9.63 0.56
C GLN A 121 1.11 -11.10 0.19
N GLN A 122 0.74 -11.52 -1.03
CA GLN A 122 0.95 -12.89 -1.52
C GLN A 122 2.44 -13.25 -1.60
N VAL A 123 3.27 -12.34 -2.13
CA VAL A 123 4.72 -12.56 -2.22
C VAL A 123 5.34 -12.67 -0.82
N LEU A 124 4.99 -11.79 0.11
CA LEU A 124 5.47 -11.84 1.49
C LEU A 124 5.07 -13.15 2.18
N ARG A 125 3.83 -13.62 1.99
CA ARG A 125 3.36 -14.91 2.50
C ARG A 125 4.21 -16.07 1.97
N ARG A 126 4.38 -16.15 0.66
CA ARG A 126 5.17 -17.21 0.02
C ARG A 126 6.61 -17.21 0.55
N ARG A 127 7.26 -16.05 0.56
CA ARG A 127 8.63 -15.92 1.04
C ARG A 127 8.76 -16.19 2.54
N ALA A 128 7.76 -15.82 3.35
CA ALA A 128 7.76 -16.13 4.78
C ALA A 128 7.81 -17.66 5.04
N PHE A 129 6.98 -18.42 4.32
CA PHE A 129 7.00 -19.90 4.43
C PHE A 129 8.29 -20.53 3.89
N GLU A 130 8.84 -19.98 2.79
CA GLU A 130 10.11 -20.44 2.22
C GLU A 130 11.26 -20.37 3.25
N PHE A 131 11.27 -19.35 4.10
CA PHE A 131 12.32 -19.12 5.10
C PHE A 131 11.85 -19.30 6.54
N GLN A 132 10.74 -20.02 6.76
CA GLN A 132 10.15 -20.23 8.09
C GLN A 132 11.18 -20.75 9.08
N ASP A 133 12.00 -21.72 8.67
CA ASP A 133 12.99 -22.39 9.48
C ASP A 133 14.43 -21.88 9.28
N THR A 134 14.62 -20.77 8.56
CA THR A 134 15.94 -20.19 8.33
C THR A 134 16.37 -19.34 9.52
N PRO A 135 17.31 -19.81 10.36
CA PRO A 135 17.73 -19.09 11.55
C PRO A 135 18.59 -17.88 11.19
N MET A 136 18.35 -16.79 11.89
CA MET A 136 19.16 -15.60 11.86
C MET A 136 19.24 -14.94 13.23
N ILE A 137 20.20 -14.02 13.38
CA ILE A 137 20.25 -13.21 14.60
C ILE A 137 19.26 -12.05 14.53
N GLY A 138 18.39 -11.93 15.55
CA GLY A 138 17.60 -10.74 15.79
C GLY A 138 18.48 -9.61 16.35
N ARG A 139 18.28 -8.40 15.84
CA ARG A 139 19.04 -7.22 16.28
C ARG A 139 18.12 -6.19 16.88
N THR A 140 18.50 -5.66 18.05
CA THR A 140 17.90 -4.46 18.66
C THR A 140 19.01 -3.43 18.85
N HIS A 141 18.71 -2.15 18.60
CA HIS A 141 19.72 -1.07 18.64
C HIS A 141 20.94 -1.30 17.71
N GLY A 142 20.80 -2.18 16.69
CA GLY A 142 21.91 -2.61 15.83
C GLY A 142 22.80 -3.71 16.44
N ILE A 143 22.53 -4.15 17.66
CA ILE A 143 23.31 -5.16 18.40
C ILE A 143 22.62 -6.52 18.31
N HIS A 144 23.40 -7.60 18.31
CA HIS A 144 22.91 -8.98 18.38
C HIS A 144 22.13 -9.21 19.67
N ALA A 145 20.89 -9.68 19.56
CA ALA A 145 20.02 -9.96 20.69
C ALA A 145 19.75 -11.48 20.80
N GLU A 146 18.65 -11.95 20.25
CA GLU A 146 18.26 -13.37 20.35
C GLU A 146 18.02 -13.98 18.96
N PRO A 147 18.12 -15.32 18.82
CA PRO A 147 17.81 -15.99 17.57
C PRO A 147 16.34 -15.77 17.15
N ILE A 148 16.14 -15.49 15.87
CA ILE A 148 14.85 -15.48 15.18
C ILE A 148 14.95 -16.29 13.89
N THR A 149 13.88 -16.35 13.08
CA THR A 149 13.97 -16.81 11.70
C THR A 149 13.76 -15.68 10.71
N PHE A 150 14.33 -15.79 9.52
CA PHE A 150 14.07 -14.83 8.45
C PHE A 150 12.60 -14.85 8.04
N GLY A 151 11.97 -16.03 8.08
CA GLY A 151 10.52 -16.16 7.88
C GLY A 151 9.69 -15.36 8.88
N LEU A 152 10.06 -15.29 10.16
CA LEU A 152 9.38 -14.44 11.16
C LEU A 152 9.48 -12.96 10.81
N LYS A 153 10.62 -12.51 10.28
CA LYS A 153 10.79 -11.13 9.79
C LYS A 153 9.83 -10.82 8.65
N LEU A 154 9.73 -11.72 7.67
CA LEU A 154 8.80 -11.61 6.54
C LEU A 154 7.34 -11.70 6.97
N ALA A 155 7.01 -12.56 7.94
CA ALA A 155 5.67 -12.67 8.53
C ALA A 155 5.24 -11.37 9.24
N ASN A 156 6.19 -10.68 9.89
CA ASN A 156 5.91 -9.37 10.48
C ASN A 156 5.58 -8.31 9.40
N TRP A 157 6.30 -8.30 8.27
CA TRP A 157 5.99 -7.42 7.14
C TRP A 157 4.65 -7.77 6.51
N PHE A 158 4.36 -9.07 6.32
CA PHE A 158 3.05 -9.53 5.85
C PHE A 158 1.91 -8.99 6.71
N SER A 159 2.02 -9.14 8.03
CA SER A 159 1.00 -8.66 8.97
C SER A 159 0.79 -7.13 8.92
N GLU A 160 1.85 -6.36 8.67
CA GLU A 160 1.77 -4.92 8.50
C GLU A 160 1.10 -4.52 7.17
N ILE A 161 1.46 -5.19 6.07
CA ILE A 161 0.83 -4.95 4.76
C ILE A 161 -0.64 -5.36 4.79
N SER A 162 -1.01 -6.42 5.49
CA SER A 162 -2.43 -6.80 5.68
C SER A 162 -3.24 -5.69 6.37
N ARG A 163 -2.70 -5.08 7.42
CA ARG A 163 -3.35 -3.93 8.07
C ARG A 163 -3.41 -2.69 7.16
N ASN A 164 -2.41 -2.49 6.29
CA ASN A 164 -2.44 -1.41 5.32
C ASN A 164 -3.49 -1.63 4.23
N LEU A 165 -3.67 -2.88 3.79
CA LEU A 165 -4.74 -3.25 2.87
C LEU A 165 -6.12 -2.89 3.44
N GLU A 166 -6.43 -3.31 4.68
CA GLU A 166 -7.69 -3.00 5.36
C GLU A 166 -7.91 -1.48 5.52
N ARG A 167 -6.87 -0.73 5.91
CA ARG A 167 -6.96 0.73 6.04
C ARG A 167 -7.24 1.40 4.71
N PHE A 168 -6.57 0.93 3.66
CA PHE A 168 -6.72 1.52 2.34
C PHE A 168 -8.07 1.16 1.71
N GLU A 169 -8.62 -0.03 1.94
CA GLU A 169 -9.98 -0.39 1.53
C GLU A 169 -11.01 0.60 2.12
N ARG A 170 -10.87 0.95 3.40
CA ARG A 170 -11.74 1.94 4.05
C ARG A 170 -11.54 3.34 3.47
N ALA A 171 -10.29 3.78 3.29
CA ALA A 171 -9.99 5.10 2.74
C ALA A 171 -10.49 5.24 1.29
N ALA A 172 -10.36 4.19 0.48
CA ALA A 172 -10.87 4.15 -0.88
C ALA A 172 -12.40 4.23 -0.94
N GLU A 173 -13.09 3.54 -0.02
CA GLU A 173 -14.56 3.59 0.07
C GLU A 173 -15.06 4.97 0.53
N GLU A 174 -14.37 5.63 1.47
CA GLU A 174 -14.70 6.99 1.87
C GLU A 174 -14.53 8.03 0.75
N MET A 175 -13.62 7.76 -0.20
CA MET A 175 -13.43 8.61 -1.39
C MET A 175 -14.43 8.32 -2.50
N ARG A 176 -15.20 7.23 -2.44
CA ARG A 176 -16.18 6.84 -3.46
C ARG A 176 -17.52 7.59 -3.28
N VAL A 177 -17.44 8.90 -3.18
CA VAL A 177 -18.56 9.80 -2.90
C VAL A 177 -18.62 10.88 -3.95
N GLY A 178 -19.83 11.12 -4.51
CA GLY A 178 -20.13 12.24 -5.40
C GLY A 178 -21.02 13.28 -4.72
N LYS A 179 -21.11 14.46 -5.34
CA LYS A 179 -22.02 15.54 -4.94
C LYS A 179 -22.48 16.32 -6.17
N LEU A 180 -23.77 16.69 -6.21
CA LEU A 180 -24.35 17.59 -7.23
C LEU A 180 -25.34 18.58 -6.55
N SER A 181 -24.99 19.05 -5.35
CA SER A 181 -25.81 19.91 -4.51
C SER A 181 -25.69 21.41 -4.80
N GLY A 182 -24.96 21.78 -5.86
CA GLY A 182 -24.85 23.17 -6.33
C GLY A 182 -23.80 24.01 -5.60
N ALA A 183 -23.87 25.31 -5.79
CA ALA A 183 -22.82 26.28 -5.46
C ALA A 183 -22.51 26.43 -3.96
N VAL A 184 -23.42 26.07 -3.08
CA VAL A 184 -23.27 26.16 -1.61
C VAL A 184 -23.76 24.91 -0.88
N GLY A 185 -24.10 23.84 -1.61
CA GLY A 185 -24.53 22.58 -1.02
C GLY A 185 -26.00 22.52 -0.57
N ASN A 186 -26.83 23.45 -1.01
CA ASN A 186 -28.25 23.55 -0.58
C ASN A 186 -29.25 22.88 -1.52
N GLY A 187 -28.79 22.26 -2.62
CA GLY A 187 -29.67 21.59 -3.57
C GLY A 187 -30.68 22.50 -4.28
N ALA A 188 -30.41 23.82 -4.39
CA ALA A 188 -31.36 24.80 -4.89
C ALA A 188 -31.87 24.52 -6.32
N HIS A 189 -31.08 23.87 -7.16
CA HIS A 189 -31.39 23.61 -8.56
C HIS A 189 -31.54 22.14 -8.92
N LEU A 190 -31.18 21.24 -8.03
CA LEU A 190 -31.27 19.80 -8.20
C LEU A 190 -31.84 19.15 -6.93
N ASP A 191 -32.92 18.40 -7.09
CA ASP A 191 -33.52 17.64 -6.00
C ASP A 191 -32.51 16.59 -5.46
N PRO A 192 -32.35 16.45 -4.14
CA PRO A 192 -31.48 15.45 -3.53
C PRO A 192 -31.72 14.00 -4.02
N GLU A 193 -33.00 13.63 -4.32
CA GLU A 193 -33.30 12.30 -4.88
C GLU A 193 -32.69 12.10 -6.29
N LEU A 194 -32.57 13.19 -7.07
CA LEU A 194 -31.91 13.14 -8.38
C LEU A 194 -30.39 13.11 -8.24
N GLU A 195 -29.82 13.80 -7.25
CA GLU A 195 -28.42 13.72 -6.89
C GLU A 195 -28.03 12.27 -6.56
N GLU A 196 -28.81 11.58 -5.71
CA GLU A 196 -28.61 10.18 -5.36
C GLU A 196 -28.59 9.28 -6.61
N LYS A 197 -29.58 9.42 -7.48
CA LYS A 197 -29.67 8.64 -8.74
C LYS A 197 -28.50 8.89 -9.68
N ILE A 198 -27.99 10.13 -9.77
CA ILE A 198 -26.82 10.45 -10.58
C ILE A 198 -25.56 9.78 -10.00
N CYS A 199 -25.35 9.89 -8.69
CA CYS A 199 -24.23 9.25 -8.01
C CYS A 199 -24.30 7.72 -8.16
N GLU A 200 -25.47 7.10 -7.96
CA GLU A 200 -25.68 5.66 -8.14
C GLU A 200 -25.35 5.21 -9.58
N ARG A 201 -25.82 5.98 -10.59
CA ARG A 201 -25.51 5.73 -12.01
C ARG A 201 -24.01 5.75 -12.32
N LEU A 202 -23.24 6.56 -11.59
CA LEU A 202 -21.79 6.63 -11.66
C LEU A 202 -21.08 5.57 -10.79
N GLY A 203 -21.80 4.78 -10.01
CA GLY A 203 -21.25 3.82 -9.07
C GLY A 203 -20.58 4.48 -7.87
N LEU A 204 -21.09 5.65 -7.46
CA LEU A 204 -20.66 6.40 -6.27
C LEU A 204 -21.78 6.41 -5.22
N GLN A 205 -21.40 6.65 -3.97
CA GLN A 205 -22.33 7.07 -2.92
C GLN A 205 -22.58 8.58 -3.04
N THR A 206 -23.66 9.07 -2.45
CA THR A 206 -23.91 10.50 -2.36
C THR A 206 -23.41 11.05 -1.04
N ALA A 207 -22.77 12.21 -1.05
CA ALA A 207 -22.41 12.90 0.18
C ALA A 207 -23.68 13.25 0.96
N SER A 208 -23.78 12.84 2.22
CA SER A 208 -24.95 13.13 3.07
C SER A 208 -25.21 14.63 3.23
N VAL A 209 -24.17 15.42 3.16
CA VAL A 209 -24.16 16.88 3.14
C VAL A 209 -22.83 17.35 2.56
N SER A 210 -22.83 18.45 1.84
CA SER A 210 -21.62 19.08 1.31
C SER A 210 -21.75 20.60 1.38
N SER A 211 -20.69 21.31 1.08
CA SER A 211 -20.71 22.73 0.71
C SER A 211 -20.69 22.86 -0.82
N GLN A 212 -19.96 23.83 -1.39
CA GLN A 212 -19.69 23.80 -2.83
C GLN A 212 -18.82 22.58 -3.21
N VAL A 213 -18.11 22.00 -2.24
CA VAL A 213 -17.19 20.88 -2.40
C VAL A 213 -17.53 19.75 -1.42
N ILE A 214 -17.07 18.54 -1.73
CA ILE A 214 -16.96 17.42 -0.77
C ILE A 214 -15.94 17.82 0.30
N GLN A 215 -16.20 17.48 1.56
CA GLN A 215 -15.30 17.85 2.66
C GLN A 215 -13.92 17.21 2.52
N ARG A 216 -12.86 18.00 2.74
CA ARG A 216 -11.47 17.63 2.43
C ARG A 216 -10.81 16.74 3.49
N ASP A 217 -11.44 16.50 4.63
CA ASP A 217 -11.01 15.47 5.59
C ASP A 217 -10.94 14.09 4.95
N ARG A 218 -11.85 13.74 4.04
CA ARG A 218 -11.82 12.49 3.25
C ARG A 218 -10.55 12.39 2.39
N HIS A 219 -10.20 13.47 1.69
CA HIS A 219 -8.99 13.54 0.87
C HIS A 219 -7.73 13.46 1.74
N ALA A 220 -7.72 14.16 2.88
CA ALA A 220 -6.63 14.10 3.84
C ALA A 220 -6.45 12.69 4.41
N TYR A 221 -7.52 12.01 4.80
CA TYR A 221 -7.48 10.61 5.25
C TYR A 221 -6.94 9.67 4.18
N TYR A 222 -7.38 9.83 2.93
CA TYR A 222 -6.91 9.04 1.79
C TYR A 222 -5.40 9.20 1.58
N VAL A 223 -4.90 10.44 1.47
CA VAL A 223 -3.47 10.70 1.24
C VAL A 223 -2.63 10.31 2.46
N ALA A 224 -3.13 10.51 3.68
CA ALA A 224 -2.47 10.04 4.90
C ALA A 224 -2.33 8.51 4.94
N THR A 225 -3.34 7.78 4.45
CA THR A 225 -3.27 6.32 4.33
C THR A 225 -2.24 5.89 3.29
N LEU A 226 -2.14 6.58 2.14
CA LEU A 226 -1.07 6.38 1.15
C LEU A 226 0.31 6.64 1.76
N ALA A 227 0.46 7.69 2.57
CA ALA A 227 1.71 8.00 3.26
C ALA A 227 2.10 6.93 4.29
N LEU A 228 1.13 6.32 4.97
CA LEU A 228 1.36 5.19 5.88
C LEU A 228 1.83 3.94 5.12
N ILE A 229 1.22 3.63 3.98
CA ILE A 229 1.69 2.55 3.10
C ILE A 229 3.14 2.81 2.69
N ALA A 230 3.44 3.99 2.15
CA ALA A 230 4.79 4.37 1.74
C ALA A 230 5.80 4.27 2.90
N SER A 231 5.40 4.57 4.13
CA SER A 231 6.24 4.45 5.33
C SER A 231 6.54 2.98 5.67
N SER A 232 5.58 2.08 5.49
CA SER A 232 5.80 0.64 5.65
C SER A 232 6.77 0.09 4.59
N LEU A 233 6.66 0.54 3.34
CA LEU A 233 7.58 0.16 2.27
C LEU A 233 8.99 0.69 2.52
N ASP A 234 9.13 1.92 3.02
CA ASP A 234 10.42 2.51 3.43
C ASP A 234 11.06 1.71 4.58
N LYS A 235 10.30 1.27 5.57
CA LYS A 235 10.79 0.39 6.65
C LYS A 235 11.34 -0.93 6.10
N ILE A 236 10.64 -1.58 5.19
CA ILE A 236 11.09 -2.83 4.53
C ILE A 236 12.39 -2.56 3.75
N ALA A 237 12.42 -1.52 2.94
CA ALA A 237 13.59 -1.13 2.15
C ALA A 237 14.80 -0.80 3.03
N THR A 238 14.60 -0.12 4.15
CA THR A 238 15.64 0.19 5.13
C THR A 238 16.23 -1.08 5.73
N GLU A 239 15.41 -2.05 6.11
CA GLU A 239 15.90 -3.34 6.63
C GLU A 239 16.70 -4.11 5.58
N ILE A 240 16.24 -4.18 4.33
CA ILE A 240 16.98 -4.84 3.23
C ILE A 240 18.35 -4.19 3.03
N ARG A 241 18.43 -2.85 3.07
CA ARG A 241 19.71 -2.12 3.01
C ARG A 241 20.64 -2.48 4.16
N HIS A 242 20.13 -2.68 5.38
CA HIS A 242 20.91 -3.16 6.52
C HIS A 242 21.39 -4.60 6.33
N LEU A 243 20.55 -5.49 5.80
CA LEU A 243 20.94 -6.89 5.53
C LEU A 243 21.99 -7.02 4.42
N GLN A 244 22.03 -6.07 3.47
CA GLN A 244 22.96 -6.06 2.34
C GLN A 244 24.33 -5.44 2.68
N ARG A 245 24.49 -4.76 3.82
CA ARG A 245 25.78 -4.16 4.20
C ARG A 245 26.92 -5.17 4.14
N THR A 246 28.11 -4.72 3.76
CA THR A 246 29.29 -5.55 3.54
C THR A 246 29.61 -6.48 4.73
N GLU A 247 29.52 -5.98 5.95
CA GLU A 247 29.77 -6.73 7.18
C GLU A 247 28.64 -7.69 7.56
N VAL A 248 27.41 -7.46 7.09
CA VAL A 248 26.23 -8.29 7.36
C VAL A 248 26.01 -9.36 6.29
N ARG A 249 25.73 -8.99 5.05
CA ARG A 249 25.57 -9.84 3.87
C ARG A 249 24.61 -11.02 4.06
N GLU A 250 23.48 -10.79 4.72
CA GLU A 250 22.46 -11.81 4.99
C GLU A 250 21.41 -11.90 3.88
N ALA A 251 21.18 -10.79 3.18
CA ALA A 251 20.35 -10.73 1.97
C ALA A 251 20.83 -9.60 1.07
N GLU A 252 20.53 -9.67 -0.23
CA GLU A 252 20.82 -8.60 -1.19
C GLU A 252 19.78 -8.52 -2.30
N GLU A 253 19.62 -7.34 -2.90
CA GLU A 253 18.83 -7.15 -4.11
C GLU A 253 19.36 -8.05 -5.23
N TYR A 254 18.45 -8.62 -6.03
CA TYR A 254 18.84 -9.38 -7.21
C TYR A 254 19.61 -8.48 -8.18
N PHE A 255 20.75 -8.97 -8.61
CA PHE A 255 21.64 -8.27 -9.54
C PHE A 255 21.75 -9.06 -10.84
N SER A 256 21.19 -8.52 -11.93
CA SER A 256 21.23 -9.20 -13.23
C SER A 256 22.64 -9.16 -13.86
N GLU A 257 22.93 -10.12 -14.74
CA GLU A 257 24.24 -10.26 -15.38
C GLU A 257 24.70 -9.00 -16.15
N GLN A 258 23.75 -8.27 -16.73
CA GLN A 258 24.06 -7.05 -17.50
C GLN A 258 24.02 -5.77 -16.65
N GLN A 259 23.58 -5.85 -15.41
CA GLN A 259 23.46 -4.71 -14.53
C GLN A 259 24.85 -4.24 -14.07
N LYS A 260 25.03 -2.92 -14.02
CA LYS A 260 26.25 -2.29 -13.49
C LYS A 260 25.91 -1.62 -12.15
N GLY A 261 26.57 -2.07 -11.08
CA GLY A 261 26.29 -1.60 -9.72
C GLY A 261 27.02 -0.30 -9.35
N SER A 262 28.13 -0.01 -10.02
CA SER A 262 28.96 1.17 -9.75
C SER A 262 29.73 1.57 -11.01
N SER A 263 29.88 2.87 -11.24
CA SER A 263 30.70 3.40 -12.33
C SER A 263 32.23 3.24 -12.09
N ALA A 264 32.63 3.13 -10.82
CA ALA A 264 34.05 3.09 -10.42
C ALA A 264 34.51 1.71 -9.95
N MET A 265 33.63 0.92 -9.30
CA MET A 265 33.99 -0.38 -8.71
C MET A 265 33.09 -1.49 -9.23
N PRO A 266 33.56 -2.34 -10.17
CA PRO A 266 32.70 -3.34 -10.85
C PRO A 266 32.01 -4.36 -9.93
N HIS A 267 32.63 -4.67 -8.77
CA HIS A 267 32.13 -5.64 -7.80
C HIS A 267 31.05 -5.03 -6.84
N LYS A 268 30.91 -3.70 -6.83
CA LYS A 268 30.03 -3.01 -5.87
C LYS A 268 28.56 -3.09 -6.30
N ARG A 269 27.76 -3.82 -5.56
CA ARG A 269 26.31 -3.98 -5.76
C ARG A 269 25.56 -3.09 -4.78
N ASN A 270 25.07 -1.95 -5.26
CA ASN A 270 24.34 -1.01 -4.42
C ASN A 270 22.86 -1.42 -4.33
N PRO A 271 22.20 -1.22 -3.16
CA PRO A 271 20.77 -1.48 -2.98
C PRO A 271 19.91 -0.33 -3.55
N VAL A 272 20.03 -0.09 -4.87
CA VAL A 272 19.47 1.09 -5.55
C VAL A 272 17.95 1.10 -5.51
N THR A 273 17.31 -0.08 -5.61
CA THR A 273 15.86 -0.19 -5.54
C THR A 273 15.33 0.22 -4.17
N SER A 274 15.95 -0.30 -3.10
CA SER A 274 15.60 0.04 -1.72
C SER A 274 15.87 1.52 -1.40
N GLU A 275 16.96 2.10 -1.94
CA GLU A 275 17.25 3.53 -1.79
C GLU A 275 16.20 4.40 -2.48
N GLN A 276 15.75 4.02 -3.69
CA GLN A 276 14.67 4.72 -4.39
C GLN A 276 13.35 4.63 -3.64
N ILE A 277 13.01 3.46 -3.09
CA ILE A 277 11.79 3.29 -2.28
C ILE A 277 11.83 4.25 -1.08
N SER A 278 12.94 4.27 -0.32
CA SER A 278 13.12 5.17 0.81
C SER A 278 13.03 6.66 0.41
N GLY A 279 13.62 7.02 -0.73
CA GLY A 279 13.60 8.39 -1.25
C GLY A 279 12.20 8.85 -1.65
N LEU A 280 11.49 8.06 -2.44
CA LEU A 280 10.16 8.42 -2.96
C LEU A 280 9.07 8.38 -1.88
N ALA A 281 9.21 7.53 -0.86
CA ALA A 281 8.30 7.52 0.29
C ALA A 281 8.26 8.86 1.02
N ARG A 282 9.36 9.63 1.01
CA ARG A 282 9.40 10.98 1.61
C ARG A 282 8.47 11.94 0.89
N VAL A 283 8.36 11.84 -0.44
CA VAL A 283 7.47 12.69 -1.25
C VAL A 283 6.01 12.41 -0.89
N VAL A 284 5.62 11.13 -0.80
CA VAL A 284 4.24 10.77 -0.43
C VAL A 284 3.89 11.27 0.98
N ARG A 285 4.80 11.17 1.95
CA ARG A 285 4.60 11.71 3.30
C ARG A 285 4.46 13.24 3.31
N SER A 286 5.22 13.93 2.47
CA SER A 286 5.15 15.39 2.31
C SER A 286 3.79 15.82 1.74
N ASN A 287 3.25 15.06 0.78
CA ASN A 287 1.95 15.31 0.18
C ASN A 287 0.80 15.17 1.20
N ALA A 288 0.93 14.26 2.17
CA ALA A 288 -0.06 14.13 3.25
C ALA A 288 -0.17 15.40 4.10
N GLN A 289 0.94 16.07 4.37
CA GLN A 289 0.92 17.36 5.07
C GLN A 289 0.12 18.40 4.29
N ALA A 290 0.35 18.51 2.98
CA ALA A 290 -0.41 19.43 2.13
C ALA A 290 -1.92 19.08 2.08
N ALA A 291 -2.26 17.79 2.14
CA ALA A 291 -3.66 17.36 2.19
C ALA A 291 -4.36 17.76 3.50
N PHE A 292 -3.66 17.73 4.65
CA PHE A 292 -4.20 18.22 5.91
C PHE A 292 -4.49 19.71 5.89
N GLU A 293 -3.64 20.52 5.26
CA GLU A 293 -3.85 21.97 5.12
C GLU A 293 -5.10 22.30 4.29
N ASN A 294 -5.49 21.42 3.37
CA ASN A 294 -6.69 21.61 2.54
C ASN A 294 -8.02 21.38 3.30
N VAL A 295 -8.00 20.88 4.53
CA VAL A 295 -9.21 20.66 5.33
C VAL A 295 -9.85 21.99 5.73
N ALA A 296 -9.03 23.00 6.01
CA ALA A 296 -9.48 24.33 6.46
C ALA A 296 -9.72 25.26 5.26
N LEU A 297 -10.92 25.24 4.70
CA LEU A 297 -11.35 26.17 3.65
C LEU A 297 -12.21 27.31 4.23
N TRP A 298 -12.25 28.46 3.53
CA TRP A 298 -13.11 29.56 3.91
C TRP A 298 -14.55 29.33 3.50
N HIS A 299 -15.48 29.47 4.43
CA HIS A 299 -16.90 29.35 4.22
C HIS A 299 -17.29 28.05 3.48
N GLU A 300 -18.14 28.12 2.47
CA GLU A 300 -18.56 26.98 1.67
C GLU A 300 -17.49 26.52 0.67
N ARG A 301 -16.50 27.36 0.35
CA ARG A 301 -15.27 27.05 -0.41
C ARG A 301 -14.44 28.32 -0.67
N ASP A 302 -13.11 28.17 -0.61
CA ASP A 302 -12.16 28.94 -1.40
C ASP A 302 -11.41 28.00 -2.36
N ILE A 303 -10.62 28.55 -3.31
CA ILE A 303 -9.99 27.74 -4.36
C ILE A 303 -8.58 27.25 -3.98
N SER A 304 -8.08 27.52 -2.78
CA SER A 304 -6.71 27.19 -2.36
C SER A 304 -6.38 25.70 -2.47
N HIS A 305 -7.36 24.82 -2.15
CA HIS A 305 -7.21 23.37 -2.25
C HIS A 305 -6.96 22.89 -3.69
N SER A 306 -7.56 23.53 -4.68
CA SER A 306 -7.63 23.02 -6.06
C SER A 306 -6.25 22.86 -6.70
N SER A 307 -5.38 23.86 -6.58
CA SER A 307 -4.01 23.79 -7.12
C SER A 307 -3.16 22.72 -6.43
N VAL A 308 -3.34 22.54 -5.13
CA VAL A 308 -2.65 21.53 -4.34
C VAL A 308 -3.08 20.12 -4.76
N GLU A 309 -4.39 19.87 -4.85
CA GLU A 309 -4.95 18.54 -5.18
C GLU A 309 -4.58 18.09 -6.60
N ARG A 310 -4.46 19.01 -7.55
CA ARG A 310 -3.97 18.71 -8.91
C ARG A 310 -2.54 18.15 -8.94
N VAL A 311 -1.77 18.38 -7.87
CA VAL A 311 -0.41 17.85 -7.70
C VAL A 311 -0.42 16.62 -6.80
N ILE A 312 -0.94 16.74 -5.58
CA ILE A 312 -0.73 15.72 -4.54
C ILE A 312 -1.51 14.43 -4.79
N LEU A 313 -2.70 14.47 -5.39
CA LEU A 313 -3.51 13.26 -5.63
C LEU A 313 -2.90 12.39 -6.74
N PRO A 314 -2.60 12.93 -7.95
CA PRO A 314 -1.90 12.17 -8.97
C PRO A 314 -0.54 11.67 -8.48
N ASP A 315 0.27 12.56 -7.88
CA ASP A 315 1.63 12.24 -7.49
C ASP A 315 1.68 11.17 -6.40
N SER A 316 0.78 11.22 -5.41
CA SER A 316 0.75 10.23 -4.32
C SER A 316 0.29 8.86 -4.80
N THR A 317 -0.74 8.80 -5.63
CA THR A 317 -1.25 7.52 -6.17
C THR A 317 -0.26 6.89 -7.15
N ILE A 318 0.32 7.68 -8.06
CA ILE A 318 1.36 7.23 -9.01
C ILE A 318 2.58 6.69 -8.26
N LEU A 319 3.03 7.40 -7.22
CA LEU A 319 4.21 6.97 -6.46
C LEU A 319 3.93 5.71 -5.66
N VAL A 320 2.79 5.60 -4.98
CA VAL A 320 2.46 4.41 -4.19
C VAL A 320 2.30 3.18 -5.07
N ASP A 321 1.62 3.29 -6.22
CA ASP A 321 1.54 2.25 -7.24
C ASP A 321 2.94 1.79 -7.71
N TYR A 322 3.82 2.73 -8.02
CA TYR A 322 5.20 2.43 -8.40
C TYR A 322 6.00 1.75 -7.26
N LEU A 323 5.88 2.27 -6.03
CA LEU A 323 6.59 1.75 -4.86
C LEU A 323 6.13 0.33 -4.50
N LEU A 324 4.83 0.04 -4.57
CA LEU A 324 4.27 -1.28 -4.33
C LEU A 324 4.79 -2.29 -5.34
N ALA A 325 4.75 -1.97 -6.64
CA ALA A 325 5.27 -2.82 -7.69
C ALA A 325 6.78 -3.08 -7.53
N LYS A 326 7.56 -2.05 -7.19
CA LYS A 326 9.01 -2.19 -6.94
C LYS A 326 9.30 -3.03 -5.71
N THR A 327 8.57 -2.83 -4.62
CA THR A 327 8.76 -3.62 -3.39
C THR A 327 8.36 -5.07 -3.61
N THR A 328 7.28 -5.32 -4.33
CA THR A 328 6.85 -6.68 -4.70
C THR A 328 7.93 -7.41 -5.47
N ALA A 329 8.46 -6.80 -6.52
CA ALA A 329 9.55 -7.38 -7.31
C ALA A 329 10.83 -7.57 -6.48
N LEU A 330 11.17 -6.61 -5.63
CA LEU A 330 12.33 -6.67 -4.73
C LEU A 330 12.26 -7.87 -3.77
N ILE A 331 11.12 -8.07 -3.11
CA ILE A 331 10.91 -9.19 -2.17
C ILE A 331 10.85 -10.52 -2.92
N ASP A 332 10.19 -10.55 -4.08
CA ASP A 332 10.07 -11.76 -4.89
C ASP A 332 11.42 -12.32 -5.34
N THR A 333 12.31 -11.44 -5.75
CA THR A 333 13.64 -11.79 -6.28
C THR A 333 14.77 -11.66 -5.26
N LEU A 334 14.50 -11.31 -4.00
CA LEU A 334 15.51 -11.11 -2.97
C LEU A 334 16.41 -12.34 -2.80
N VAL A 335 17.71 -12.14 -2.96
CA VAL A 335 18.71 -13.18 -2.74
C VAL A 335 19.00 -13.27 -1.24
N VAL A 336 18.82 -14.46 -0.67
CA VAL A 336 18.98 -14.72 0.77
C VAL A 336 20.14 -15.68 0.97
N TYR A 337 20.96 -15.47 2.00
CA TYR A 337 22.13 -16.26 2.33
C TYR A 337 21.99 -16.93 3.71
N PRO A 338 21.29 -18.10 3.81
CA PRO A 338 21.03 -18.77 5.08
C PRO A 338 22.31 -19.13 5.85
N GLU A 339 23.33 -19.59 5.15
CA GLU A 339 24.62 -19.92 5.79
C GLU A 339 25.34 -18.69 6.37
N ARG A 340 25.15 -17.52 5.75
CA ARG A 340 25.70 -16.27 6.28
C ARG A 340 24.91 -15.82 7.51
N MET A 341 23.58 -15.96 7.49
CA MET A 341 22.73 -15.70 8.65
C MET A 341 23.15 -16.53 9.84
N LEU A 342 23.39 -17.84 9.64
CA LEU A 342 23.85 -18.74 10.68
C LEU A 342 25.23 -18.34 11.22
N ARG A 343 26.18 -18.06 10.34
CA ARG A 343 27.52 -17.58 10.76
C ARG A 343 27.45 -16.30 11.58
N ASN A 344 26.61 -15.34 11.20
CA ASN A 344 26.43 -14.11 11.95
C ASN A 344 25.80 -14.38 13.34
N LEU A 345 24.85 -15.30 13.41
CA LEU A 345 24.26 -15.73 14.69
C LEU A 345 25.32 -16.33 15.63
N GLU A 346 26.24 -17.12 15.09
CA GLU A 346 27.31 -17.81 15.85
C GLU A 346 28.52 -16.91 16.16
N SER A 347 28.64 -15.76 15.52
CA SER A 347 29.82 -14.89 15.55
C SER A 347 30.25 -14.41 16.93
N THR A 348 29.33 -14.40 17.90
CA THR A 348 29.61 -13.97 19.28
C THR A 348 29.91 -15.14 20.22
N GLY A 349 30.27 -16.33 19.70
CA GLY A 349 30.66 -17.48 20.51
C GLY A 349 29.60 -17.97 21.49
N GLY A 350 28.31 -17.72 21.16
CA GLY A 350 27.17 -18.16 21.96
C GLY A 350 26.63 -17.12 22.96
N LEU A 351 27.13 -15.90 23.00
CA LEU A 351 26.61 -14.82 23.87
C LEU A 351 25.11 -14.57 23.71
N VAL A 352 24.57 -14.81 22.54
CA VAL A 352 23.13 -14.68 22.22
C VAL A 352 22.23 -15.62 23.05
N PHE A 353 22.81 -16.60 23.71
CA PHE A 353 22.11 -17.55 24.60
C PHE A 353 22.23 -17.19 26.09
N SER A 354 22.90 -16.10 26.46
CA SER A 354 23.12 -15.70 27.84
C SER A 354 21.82 -15.51 28.62
N GLY A 355 20.78 -14.95 27.98
CA GLY A 355 19.46 -14.80 28.60
C GLY A 355 18.80 -16.15 28.93
N GLN A 356 18.93 -17.14 28.05
CA GLN A 356 18.41 -18.49 28.32
C GLN A 356 19.16 -19.18 29.45
N LEU A 357 20.48 -19.06 29.49
CA LEU A 357 21.32 -19.62 30.55
C LEU A 357 20.94 -19.03 31.92
N LEU A 358 20.68 -17.73 31.99
CA LEU A 358 20.22 -17.04 33.19
C LEU A 358 18.91 -17.66 33.73
N LEU A 359 17.94 -17.91 32.85
CA LEU A 359 16.67 -18.52 33.19
C LEU A 359 16.87 -19.95 33.67
N ASP A 360 17.70 -20.73 33.00
CA ASP A 360 17.97 -22.14 33.36
C ASP A 360 18.70 -22.24 34.70
N LEU A 361 19.59 -21.33 35.06
CA LEU A 361 20.23 -21.24 36.36
C LEU A 361 19.23 -20.91 37.48
N ALA A 362 18.28 -20.00 37.21
CA ALA A 362 17.22 -19.68 38.15
C ALA A 362 16.29 -20.89 38.37
N GLU A 363 15.93 -21.63 37.32
CA GLU A 363 15.19 -22.90 37.41
C GLU A 363 15.97 -23.97 38.19
N ALA A 364 17.31 -23.97 38.11
CA ALA A 364 18.17 -24.86 38.86
C ALA A 364 18.36 -24.47 40.35
N GLY A 365 17.69 -23.41 40.82
CA GLY A 365 17.68 -22.96 42.20
C GLY A 365 18.70 -21.86 42.56
N MET A 366 19.41 -21.29 41.59
CA MET A 366 20.26 -20.14 41.83
C MET A 366 19.42 -18.88 42.02
N LEU A 367 19.76 -18.02 42.95
CA LEU A 367 19.11 -16.71 43.09
C LEU A 367 19.32 -15.89 41.82
N ARG A 368 18.29 -15.17 41.36
CA ARG A 368 18.33 -14.42 40.13
C ARG A 368 19.51 -13.45 40.04
N GLU A 369 19.81 -12.77 41.12
CA GLU A 369 20.93 -11.81 41.20
C GLU A 369 22.29 -12.51 41.05
N ASP A 370 22.44 -13.70 41.63
CA ASP A 370 23.65 -14.50 41.48
C ASP A 370 23.77 -15.08 40.08
N ALA A 371 22.68 -15.59 39.52
CA ALA A 371 22.63 -16.03 38.13
C ALA A 371 23.01 -14.89 37.16
N TYR A 372 22.46 -13.69 37.37
CA TYR A 372 22.81 -12.52 36.56
C TYR A 372 24.29 -12.18 36.68
N ARG A 373 24.82 -12.11 37.89
CA ARG A 373 26.23 -11.80 38.19
C ARG A 373 27.18 -12.80 37.51
N VAL A 374 26.96 -14.08 37.67
CA VAL A 374 27.86 -15.11 37.11
C VAL A 374 27.78 -15.19 35.60
N VAL A 375 26.56 -15.06 35.00
CA VAL A 375 26.38 -15.00 33.55
C VAL A 375 27.04 -13.76 32.97
N GLN A 376 26.82 -12.56 33.57
CA GLN A 376 27.44 -11.34 33.16
C GLN A 376 28.97 -11.38 33.20
N SER A 377 29.54 -11.90 34.28
CA SER A 377 30.99 -12.04 34.41
C SER A 377 31.60 -12.86 33.27
N ASN A 378 31.02 -14.02 32.96
CA ASN A 378 31.45 -14.86 31.85
C ASN A 378 31.20 -14.21 30.51
N ALA A 379 30.09 -13.51 30.33
CA ALA A 379 29.76 -12.79 29.08
C ALA A 379 30.75 -11.64 28.82
N MET A 380 31.09 -10.88 29.82
CA MET A 380 32.08 -9.79 29.68
C MET A 380 33.49 -10.30 29.40
N ARG A 381 33.87 -11.43 29.99
CA ARG A 381 35.13 -12.11 29.63
C ARG A 381 35.11 -12.58 28.18
N ALA A 382 34.03 -13.25 27.75
CA ALA A 382 33.86 -13.71 26.38
C ALA A 382 34.02 -12.55 25.38
N TRP A 383 33.39 -11.42 25.69
CA TRP A 383 33.43 -10.22 24.84
C TRP A 383 34.79 -9.56 24.80
N ASN A 384 35.44 -9.37 25.97
CA ASN A 384 36.70 -8.62 26.07
C ASN A 384 37.93 -9.45 25.59
N GLU A 385 37.90 -10.76 25.79
CA GLU A 385 39.01 -11.67 25.53
C GLU A 385 38.79 -12.46 24.19
N ASP A 386 37.72 -12.21 23.45
CA ASP A 386 37.31 -12.92 22.23
C ASP A 386 37.27 -14.45 22.43
N LEU A 387 36.72 -14.88 23.56
CA LEU A 387 36.58 -16.29 23.92
C LEU A 387 35.16 -16.81 23.69
N PRO A 388 35.00 -18.11 23.33
CA PRO A 388 33.68 -18.71 23.21
C PRO A 388 32.95 -18.71 24.54
N PHE A 389 31.83 -18.00 24.66
CA PHE A 389 31.03 -17.91 25.88
C PHE A 389 30.59 -19.28 26.40
N ARG A 390 30.21 -20.18 25.47
CA ARG A 390 29.85 -21.56 25.81
C ARG A 390 30.97 -22.30 26.54
N GLU A 391 32.23 -22.11 26.17
CA GLU A 391 33.36 -22.76 26.83
C GLU A 391 33.62 -22.20 28.22
N LEU A 392 33.46 -20.90 28.41
CA LEU A 392 33.64 -20.24 29.70
C LEU A 392 32.64 -20.77 30.72
N VAL A 393 31.36 -20.77 30.36
CA VAL A 393 30.30 -21.24 31.27
C VAL A 393 30.37 -22.74 31.61
N MET A 394 30.89 -23.55 30.65
CA MET A 394 31.12 -25.00 30.89
C MET A 394 32.26 -25.29 31.89
N LYS A 395 33.17 -24.32 32.08
CA LYS A 395 34.30 -24.42 33.00
C LYS A 395 34.08 -23.67 34.31
N ASP A 396 33.02 -22.85 34.38
CA ASP A 396 32.71 -22.09 35.59
C ASP A 396 32.19 -22.96 36.73
N LYS A 397 32.87 -22.89 37.88
CA LYS A 397 32.56 -23.74 39.04
C LYS A 397 31.21 -23.40 39.67
N GLU A 398 30.83 -22.17 39.67
CA GLU A 398 29.56 -21.71 40.23
C GLU A 398 28.37 -22.20 39.39
N ILE A 399 28.48 -22.11 38.07
CA ILE A 399 27.50 -22.65 37.13
C ILE A 399 27.40 -24.18 37.22
N THR A 400 28.56 -24.86 37.19
CA THR A 400 28.63 -26.32 37.20
C THR A 400 28.24 -26.95 38.54
N SER A 401 28.23 -26.19 39.63
CA SER A 401 27.67 -26.66 40.91
C SER A 401 26.13 -26.67 40.94
N HIS A 402 25.46 -25.91 40.11
CA HIS A 402 23.98 -25.84 40.04
C HIS A 402 23.42 -26.63 38.83
N MET A 403 24.18 -26.73 37.73
CA MET A 403 23.72 -27.35 36.50
C MET A 403 24.70 -28.43 36.00
N GLN A 404 24.16 -29.60 35.64
CA GLN A 404 24.93 -30.62 34.95
C GLN A 404 25.29 -30.17 33.54
N ARG A 405 26.38 -30.72 32.98
CA ARG A 405 26.88 -30.39 31.62
C ARG A 405 25.77 -30.42 30.56
N GLY A 406 24.95 -31.47 30.52
CA GLY A 406 23.86 -31.59 29.54
C GLY A 406 22.73 -30.54 29.71
N GLN A 407 22.55 -29.97 30.93
CA GLN A 407 21.63 -28.88 31.18
C GLN A 407 22.20 -27.56 30.60
N ILE A 408 23.51 -27.33 30.82
CA ILE A 408 24.18 -26.15 30.23
C ILE A 408 24.14 -26.24 28.71
N GLU A 409 24.43 -27.38 28.10
CA GLU A 409 24.37 -27.59 26.64
C GLU A 409 22.99 -27.29 26.06
N ARG A 410 21.90 -27.63 26.76
CA ARG A 410 20.53 -27.29 26.33
C ARG A 410 20.22 -25.80 26.32
N ALA A 411 20.92 -24.97 27.12
CA ALA A 411 20.77 -23.54 27.08
C ALA A 411 21.19 -22.95 25.72
N PHE A 412 22.12 -23.62 25.01
CA PHE A 412 22.64 -23.27 23.70
C PHE A 412 21.89 -23.94 22.52
N ASP A 413 20.78 -24.64 22.80
CA ASP A 413 19.99 -25.28 21.73
C ASP A 413 19.15 -24.30 21.00
N LEU A 414 19.50 -24.05 19.72
CA LEU A 414 18.78 -23.15 18.82
C LEU A 414 17.32 -23.60 18.60
N LYS A 415 17.03 -24.90 18.55
CA LYS A 415 15.67 -25.43 18.41
C LYS A 415 14.78 -25.03 19.59
N ARG A 416 15.35 -24.97 20.79
CA ARG A 416 14.63 -24.50 21.98
C ARG A 416 14.23 -23.04 21.86
N GLN A 417 15.11 -22.20 21.31
CA GLN A 417 14.82 -20.78 21.09
C GLN A 417 13.71 -20.58 20.06
N LEU A 418 13.71 -21.36 19.00
CA LEU A 418 12.79 -21.23 17.87
C LEU A 418 11.50 -22.09 18.02
N ARG A 419 11.30 -22.78 19.15
CA ARG A 419 10.20 -23.76 19.37
C ARG A 419 8.77 -23.22 19.15
N ASN A 420 8.58 -21.90 19.16
CA ASN A 420 7.27 -21.28 19.01
C ASN A 420 7.03 -20.69 17.61
N VAL A 421 7.98 -20.84 16.67
CA VAL A 421 7.87 -20.29 15.31
C VAL A 421 6.60 -20.78 14.63
N ASP A 422 6.34 -22.09 14.64
CA ASP A 422 5.15 -22.69 14.02
C ASP A 422 3.84 -22.13 14.59
N LYS A 423 3.79 -21.93 15.93
CA LYS A 423 2.60 -21.37 16.59
C LYS A 423 2.37 -19.92 16.18
N ILE A 424 3.46 -19.15 16.01
CA ILE A 424 3.38 -17.75 15.53
C ILE A 424 2.91 -17.73 14.09
N PHE A 425 3.46 -18.59 13.22
CA PHE A 425 3.04 -18.72 11.82
C PHE A 425 1.56 -19.10 11.72
N ALA A 426 1.13 -20.12 12.47
CA ALA A 426 -0.29 -20.51 12.51
C ALA A 426 -1.20 -19.35 12.91
N ARG A 427 -0.79 -18.51 13.87
CA ARG A 427 -1.56 -17.33 14.29
C ARG A 427 -1.59 -16.23 13.22
N VAL A 428 -0.46 -15.96 12.54
CA VAL A 428 -0.34 -14.90 11.54
C VAL A 428 -1.12 -15.24 10.28
N PHE A 429 -1.07 -16.49 9.84
CA PHE A 429 -1.60 -16.92 8.54
C PHE A 429 -2.95 -17.65 8.63
N LYS A 430 -3.57 -17.71 9.83
CA LYS A 430 -4.84 -18.43 10.08
C LYS A 430 -5.97 -17.99 9.14
N ASP A 431 -6.10 -16.68 8.88
CA ASP A 431 -7.18 -16.10 8.07
C ASP A 431 -6.75 -15.86 6.61
N SER A 432 -5.53 -16.24 6.24
CA SER A 432 -4.98 -16.03 4.90
C SER A 432 -5.00 -17.29 4.02
N GLU A 433 -5.64 -18.39 4.47
CA GLU A 433 -5.98 -19.49 3.57
C GLU A 433 -6.96 -18.97 2.51
N PRO A 434 -6.74 -19.26 1.22
CA PRO A 434 -7.73 -18.90 0.21
C PRO A 434 -9.03 -19.59 0.63
N GLN A 435 -10.05 -18.82 0.99
CA GLN A 435 -11.41 -19.36 1.05
C GLN A 435 -11.65 -20.00 -0.30
N ALA A 436 -11.68 -21.34 -0.31
CA ALA A 436 -12.12 -22.09 -1.48
C ALA A 436 -13.51 -21.54 -1.80
N ARG A 437 -13.60 -20.71 -2.85
CA ARG A 437 -14.90 -20.27 -3.35
C ARG A 437 -15.64 -21.55 -3.70
N HIS A 438 -16.62 -21.92 -2.90
CA HIS A 438 -17.64 -22.87 -3.28
C HIS A 438 -18.28 -22.29 -4.55
N VAL A 439 -17.75 -22.69 -5.70
CA VAL A 439 -18.44 -22.57 -6.96
C VAL A 439 -19.57 -23.59 -6.85
N GLU A 440 -20.74 -23.14 -6.39
CA GLU A 440 -21.96 -23.91 -6.55
C GLU A 440 -22.11 -24.18 -8.05
N ALA A 441 -21.90 -25.44 -8.42
CA ALA A 441 -22.14 -25.93 -9.76
C ALA A 441 -23.62 -25.70 -10.07
N ARG A 442 -23.95 -24.74 -10.93
CA ARG A 442 -25.31 -24.60 -11.47
C ARG A 442 -25.67 -25.90 -12.16
N PRO A 443 -26.81 -26.53 -11.83
CA PRO A 443 -27.24 -27.78 -12.50
C PRO A 443 -27.40 -27.52 -13.99
N GLY A 444 -26.69 -28.29 -14.78
CA GLY A 444 -26.72 -28.24 -16.25
C GLY A 444 -28.12 -28.39 -16.79
N ARG A 445 -28.58 -27.46 -17.63
CA ARG A 445 -29.76 -27.63 -18.46
C ARG A 445 -29.51 -28.78 -19.43
N ALA A 446 -30.26 -29.87 -19.24
CA ALA A 446 -30.30 -30.99 -20.16
C ALA A 446 -30.75 -30.50 -21.55
N HIS A 447 -29.88 -30.61 -22.55
CA HIS A 447 -30.22 -30.47 -23.93
C HIS A 447 -31.12 -31.67 -24.36
N LYS A 448 -32.42 -31.38 -24.59
CA LYS A 448 -33.32 -32.31 -25.26
C LYS A 448 -32.93 -32.36 -26.74
N THR A 449 -32.45 -33.50 -27.16
CA THR A 449 -32.24 -33.85 -28.59
C THR A 449 -33.60 -33.99 -29.28
N PRO A 450 -33.86 -33.41 -30.45
CA PRO A 450 -35.09 -33.68 -31.20
C PRO A 450 -35.02 -35.07 -31.91
N ALA A 451 -36.08 -35.83 -31.74
CA ALA A 451 -36.28 -37.11 -32.38
C ALA A 451 -36.33 -36.99 -33.91
N LYS A 452 -35.59 -37.83 -34.61
CA LYS A 452 -35.70 -38.04 -36.05
C LYS A 452 -37.10 -38.61 -36.38
N ALA A 453 -37.90 -37.87 -37.15
CA ALA A 453 -39.05 -38.42 -37.82
C ALA A 453 -38.60 -39.07 -39.18
N SER A 454 -38.86 -40.34 -39.33
CA SER A 454 -38.75 -41.11 -40.56
C SER A 454 -39.99 -40.85 -41.45
N ARG A 455 -39.76 -40.31 -42.59
CA ARG A 455 -40.31 -40.73 -43.89
C ARG A 455 -39.75 -39.88 -45.03
#